data_3a7330ba9832ff08941ae548f53b95a7
#
_entry.id   3a7330ba9832ff08941ae548f53b95a7
#
_cell.length_a   1.000
_cell.length_b   1.000
_cell.length_c   1.000
_cell.angle_alpha   90.00
_cell.angle_beta   90.00
_cell.angle_gamma   90.00
#
_symmetry.space_group_name_H-M   'P 1'
#
loop_
_entity.id
_entity.type
_entity.pdbx_description
1 polymer ?
#
loop_
_entity_poly.entity_id
_entity_poly.type
_entity_poly.pdbx_seq_one_letter_code
_entity_poly.pdbx_strand_id
1 'polypeptide(L)'
;PYAGMIAPENPTSGAYGGASLAWFPCADGTLVTLVVGTKGLAPDEGLLTRHGHRRRVAALRQYLAGKGIRAWGKSDPAAIGVSVPKAAREGLLAKPSIFDRYGDVIYSMAWVPKGDVDMAITVISAYVDLYAYERGWEVLTDARLSFDTFIGVLQDHAFPAVAAADVNALLQERRFVVLQGPPGTGKTRTAEEVRREFFAGRGRTVQFHPAVTYEDFIVGLSPDPTAEGLRFRARPGWLLEAAREAKHSPYLLVIDE
;
A
#
# COMPACT_ATOMS: atom_id res chain seq x y z
N PRO A 1 -24.93 -7.20 20.69
CA PRO A 1 -23.97 -8.30 20.69
C PRO A 1 -22.99 -8.11 19.53
N TYR A 2 -21.74 -8.53 19.70
CA TYR A 2 -20.73 -8.64 18.65
C TYR A 2 -19.95 -9.94 18.85
N ALA A 3 -19.36 -10.45 17.79
CA ALA A 3 -18.36 -11.50 17.86
C ALA A 3 -17.04 -10.92 17.27
N GLY A 4 -15.92 -11.43 17.70
CA GLY A 4 -14.64 -10.94 17.20
C GLY A 4 -13.52 -11.93 17.36
N MET A 5 -12.49 -11.77 16.54
CA MET A 5 -11.20 -12.43 16.68
C MET A 5 -10.17 -11.38 17.07
N ILE A 6 -9.46 -11.64 18.15
CA ILE A 6 -8.41 -10.79 18.69
C ILE A 6 -7.12 -11.60 18.79
N ALA A 7 -6.00 -10.92 18.71
CA ALA A 7 -4.71 -11.59 18.86
C ALA A 7 -4.60 -12.24 20.25
N PRO A 8 -3.99 -13.45 20.35
CA PRO A 8 -3.93 -14.23 21.58
C PRO A 8 -3.26 -13.52 22.76
N GLU A 9 -2.35 -12.60 22.47
CA GLU A 9 -1.66 -11.76 23.46
C GLU A 9 -2.56 -10.68 24.12
N ASN A 10 -3.74 -10.43 23.56
CA ASN A 10 -4.70 -9.51 24.16
C ASN A 10 -5.53 -10.20 25.27
N PRO A 11 -5.99 -9.44 26.28
CA PRO A 11 -6.84 -10.01 27.32
C PRO A 11 -8.14 -10.54 26.76
N THR A 12 -8.64 -11.64 27.32
CA THR A 12 -9.87 -12.31 26.89
C THR A 12 -11.15 -11.50 27.17
N SER A 13 -11.06 -10.46 27.98
CA SER A 13 -12.16 -9.58 28.31
C SER A 13 -11.68 -8.16 28.62
N GLY A 14 -12.53 -7.17 28.42
CA GLY A 14 -12.24 -5.77 28.65
C GLY A 14 -11.86 -5.01 27.40
N ALA A 15 -11.33 -3.79 27.56
CA ALA A 15 -10.82 -2.98 26.49
C ALA A 15 -9.38 -3.43 26.14
N TYR A 16 -9.10 -3.63 24.85
CA TYR A 16 -7.79 -4.00 24.37
C TYR A 16 -7.36 -3.09 23.21
N GLY A 17 -6.06 -2.84 23.15
CA GLY A 17 -5.41 -2.20 22.03
C GLY A 17 -5.22 -3.19 20.87
N GLY A 18 -4.67 -2.69 19.78
CA GLY A 18 -4.34 -3.53 18.64
C GLY A 18 -5.49 -3.66 17.63
N ALA A 19 -5.23 -4.39 16.56
CA ALA A 19 -6.22 -4.64 15.51
C ALA A 19 -7.02 -5.91 15.81
N SER A 20 -8.31 -5.87 15.51
CA SER A 20 -9.22 -7.00 15.66
C SER A 20 -10.18 -7.08 14.48
N LEU A 21 -10.62 -8.32 14.21
CA LEU A 21 -11.71 -8.60 13.30
C LEU A 21 -12.98 -8.67 14.13
N ALA A 22 -13.98 -7.85 13.82
CA ALA A 22 -15.23 -7.78 14.56
C ALA A 22 -16.44 -7.91 13.64
N TRP A 23 -17.43 -8.70 14.09
CA TRP A 23 -18.71 -8.89 13.44
C TRP A 23 -19.82 -8.32 14.31
N PHE A 24 -20.65 -7.49 13.70
CA PHE A 24 -21.80 -6.88 14.35
C PHE A 24 -23.09 -7.41 13.72
N PRO A 25 -23.71 -8.45 14.28
CA PRO A 25 -25.01 -8.94 13.84
C PRO A 25 -26.10 -7.87 14.03
N CYS A 26 -26.88 -7.65 12.98
CA CYS A 26 -28.03 -6.75 12.94
C CYS A 26 -29.29 -7.52 12.53
N ALA A 27 -30.46 -6.86 12.51
CA ALA A 27 -31.73 -7.50 12.14
C ALA A 27 -31.71 -8.01 10.69
N ASP A 28 -31.13 -7.23 9.78
CA ASP A 28 -31.19 -7.44 8.34
C ASP A 28 -29.86 -7.89 7.73
N GLY A 29 -28.84 -8.17 8.56
CA GLY A 29 -27.54 -8.62 8.10
C GLY A 29 -26.45 -8.51 9.14
N THR A 30 -25.20 -8.61 8.69
CA THR A 30 -24.03 -8.51 9.56
C THR A 30 -23.04 -7.53 8.96
N LEU A 31 -22.54 -6.62 9.79
CA LEU A 31 -21.39 -5.78 9.45
C LEU A 31 -20.10 -6.50 9.88
N VAL A 32 -19.27 -6.82 8.92
CA VAL A 32 -17.93 -7.41 9.14
C VAL A 32 -16.90 -6.29 9.06
N THR A 33 -16.01 -6.19 10.04
CA THR A 33 -15.09 -5.05 10.14
C THR A 33 -13.69 -5.45 10.59
N LEU A 34 -12.70 -4.67 10.14
CA LEU A 34 -11.40 -4.56 10.80
C LEU A 34 -11.38 -3.28 11.65
N VAL A 35 -11.04 -3.42 12.90
CA VAL A 35 -11.06 -2.37 13.91
C VAL A 35 -9.66 -2.22 14.50
N VAL A 36 -9.22 -0.98 14.68
CA VAL A 36 -7.91 -0.68 15.28
C VAL A 36 -8.11 -0.14 16.69
N GLY A 37 -7.87 -1.00 17.65
CA GLY A 37 -7.96 -0.65 19.05
C GLY A 37 -9.40 -0.35 19.54
N THR A 38 -9.46 0.10 20.77
CA THR A 38 -10.65 0.70 21.37
C THR A 38 -10.42 2.21 21.49
N LYS A 39 -11.44 3.02 21.40
CA LYS A 39 -11.32 4.47 21.57
C LYS A 39 -10.54 4.80 22.85
N GLY A 40 -9.44 5.53 22.70
CA GLY A 40 -8.56 5.94 23.81
C GLY A 40 -7.43 4.96 24.14
N LEU A 41 -7.29 3.83 23.44
CA LEU A 41 -6.16 2.93 23.56
C LEU A 41 -5.18 3.07 22.40
N ALA A 42 -3.94 2.69 22.63
CA ALA A 42 -2.91 2.71 21.60
C ALA A 42 -3.30 1.83 20.39
N PRO A 43 -3.09 2.29 19.16
CA PRO A 43 -3.30 1.49 17.98
C PRO A 43 -2.29 0.36 17.87
N ASP A 44 -2.60 -0.63 17.06
CA ASP A 44 -1.64 -1.67 16.66
C ASP A 44 -0.64 -1.12 15.64
N GLU A 45 0.38 -0.42 16.14
CA GLU A 45 1.39 0.18 15.27
C GLU A 45 2.13 -0.88 14.46
N GLY A 46 2.42 -2.05 15.02
CA GLY A 46 3.10 -3.12 14.32
C GLY A 46 2.34 -3.61 13.08
N LEU A 47 1.02 -3.70 13.15
CA LEU A 47 0.18 -4.09 12.03
C LEU A 47 -0.02 -2.93 11.06
N LEU A 48 -0.30 -1.73 11.55
CA LEU A 48 -0.59 -0.56 10.72
C LEU A 48 0.61 -0.09 9.91
N THR A 49 1.81 -0.24 10.45
CA THR A 49 3.08 0.11 9.77
C THR A 49 3.64 -1.03 8.93
N ARG A 50 3.02 -2.23 8.97
CA ARG A 50 3.48 -3.37 8.18
C ARG A 50 3.48 -3.01 6.69
N HIS A 51 4.61 -3.29 6.04
CA HIS A 51 4.78 -3.00 4.62
C HIS A 51 3.64 -3.58 3.77
N GLY A 52 3.01 -2.73 2.96
CA GLY A 52 1.91 -3.12 2.08
C GLY A 52 0.54 -3.30 2.74
N HIS A 53 0.41 -3.24 4.07
CA HIS A 53 -0.88 -3.38 4.76
C HIS A 53 -1.97 -2.46 4.19
N ARG A 54 -1.69 -1.17 4.07
CA ARG A 54 -2.60 -0.18 3.50
C ARG A 54 -3.08 -0.56 2.09
N ARG A 55 -2.17 -1.08 1.25
CA ARG A 55 -2.51 -1.48 -0.12
C ARG A 55 -3.37 -2.73 -0.14
N ARG A 56 -3.10 -3.71 0.74
CA ARG A 56 -3.92 -4.92 0.86
C ARG A 56 -5.32 -4.62 1.38
N VAL A 57 -5.48 -3.68 2.31
CA VAL A 57 -6.81 -3.21 2.75
C VAL A 57 -7.59 -2.56 1.60
N ALA A 58 -6.92 -1.75 0.78
CA ALA A 58 -7.52 -1.17 -0.42
C ALA A 58 -7.87 -2.24 -1.46
N ALA A 59 -7.00 -3.23 -1.66
CA ALA A 59 -7.22 -4.37 -2.55
C ALA A 59 -8.39 -5.24 -2.08
N LEU A 60 -8.52 -5.50 -0.78
CA LEU A 60 -9.68 -6.20 -0.21
C LEU A 60 -10.99 -5.50 -0.58
N ARG A 61 -11.04 -4.18 -0.44
CA ARG A 61 -12.23 -3.40 -0.84
C ARG A 61 -12.54 -3.56 -2.32
N GLN A 62 -11.52 -3.52 -3.19
CA GLN A 62 -11.69 -3.69 -4.64
C GLN A 62 -12.15 -5.11 -4.99
N TYR A 63 -11.55 -6.11 -4.38
CA TYR A 63 -11.94 -7.51 -4.52
C TYR A 63 -13.42 -7.74 -4.18
N LEU A 64 -13.86 -7.23 -3.03
CA LEU A 64 -15.25 -7.35 -2.60
C LEU A 64 -16.20 -6.56 -3.50
N ALA A 65 -15.83 -5.35 -3.91
CA ALA A 65 -16.60 -4.53 -4.84
C ALA A 65 -16.77 -5.23 -6.21
N GLY A 66 -15.71 -5.88 -6.72
CA GLY A 66 -15.75 -6.69 -7.95
C GLY A 66 -16.71 -7.88 -7.87
N LYS A 67 -17.04 -8.34 -6.65
CA LYS A 67 -18.07 -9.37 -6.40
C LYS A 67 -19.46 -8.78 -6.10
N GLY A 68 -19.67 -7.46 -6.28
CA GLY A 68 -20.93 -6.79 -5.98
C GLY A 68 -21.19 -6.57 -4.49
N ILE A 69 -20.18 -6.78 -3.63
CA ILE A 69 -20.31 -6.66 -2.17
C ILE A 69 -20.03 -5.22 -1.76
N ARG A 70 -20.93 -4.64 -0.94
CA ARG A 70 -20.70 -3.32 -0.37
C ARG A 70 -19.58 -3.35 0.66
N ALA A 71 -18.47 -2.72 0.31
CA ALA A 71 -17.31 -2.63 1.17
C ALA A 71 -16.75 -1.20 1.20
N TRP A 72 -16.16 -0.82 2.32
CA TRP A 72 -15.46 0.43 2.50
C TRP A 72 -14.18 0.20 3.28
N GLY A 73 -13.19 1.04 3.02
CA GLY A 73 -11.94 1.07 3.77
C GLY A 73 -11.35 2.47 3.80
N LYS A 74 -10.70 2.82 4.89
CA LYS A 74 -9.94 4.07 5.01
C LYS A 74 -8.84 4.09 3.96
N SER A 75 -8.60 5.25 3.38
CA SER A 75 -7.43 5.48 2.52
C SER A 75 -6.11 5.35 3.30
N ASP A 76 -6.15 5.66 4.58
CA ASP A 76 -5.06 5.44 5.53
C ASP A 76 -5.60 4.74 6.79
N PRO A 77 -5.32 3.43 6.99
CA PRO A 77 -5.71 2.70 8.18
C PRO A 77 -5.18 3.30 9.49
N ALA A 78 -4.03 3.97 9.43
CA ALA A 78 -3.41 4.61 10.59
C ALA A 78 -4.07 5.95 10.99
N ALA A 79 -4.95 6.48 10.15
CA ALA A 79 -5.71 7.70 10.46
C ALA A 79 -6.81 7.42 11.50
N ILE A 80 -6.40 7.23 12.76
CA ILE A 80 -7.30 7.03 13.89
C ILE A 80 -8.02 8.34 14.20
N GLY A 81 -9.30 8.24 14.59
CA GLY A 81 -10.15 9.43 14.81
C GLY A 81 -10.88 9.92 13.55
N VAL A 82 -10.52 9.42 12.37
CA VAL A 82 -11.33 9.66 11.17
C VAL A 82 -12.48 8.67 11.14
N SER A 83 -13.68 9.16 11.39
CA SER A 83 -14.89 8.34 11.40
C SER A 83 -15.30 7.83 10.02
N VAL A 84 -16.00 6.70 10.00
CA VAL A 84 -16.64 6.19 8.77
C VAL A 84 -17.55 7.25 8.17
N PRO A 85 -17.38 7.67 6.91
CA PRO A 85 -18.17 8.72 6.29
C PRO A 85 -19.65 8.35 6.20
N LYS A 86 -20.55 9.36 6.27
CA LYS A 86 -21.99 9.17 6.13
C LYS A 86 -22.35 8.40 4.85
N ALA A 87 -21.76 8.77 3.71
CA ALA A 87 -21.98 8.09 2.44
C ALA A 87 -21.64 6.59 2.46
N ALA A 88 -20.62 6.19 3.23
CA ALA A 88 -20.27 4.77 3.36
C ALA A 88 -21.27 4.00 4.25
N ARG A 89 -21.95 4.70 5.15
CA ARG A 89 -22.98 4.14 6.04
C ARG A 89 -24.37 4.11 5.38
N GLU A 90 -24.63 5.00 4.43
CA GLU A 90 -25.92 5.09 3.74
C GLU A 90 -26.25 3.78 3.01
N GLY A 91 -27.48 3.29 3.24
CA GLY A 91 -28.00 2.03 2.72
C GLY A 91 -27.40 0.76 3.36
N LEU A 92 -26.61 0.89 4.44
CA LEU A 92 -26.35 -0.22 5.33
C LEU A 92 -27.47 -0.27 6.39
N LEU A 93 -28.00 -1.47 6.62
CA LEU A 93 -29.02 -1.68 7.66
C LEU A 93 -28.37 -1.99 9.04
N ALA A 94 -27.13 -1.53 9.21
CA ALA A 94 -26.40 -1.65 10.46
C ALA A 94 -26.93 -0.65 11.50
N LYS A 95 -26.90 -1.04 12.78
CA LYS A 95 -27.33 -0.18 13.88
C LYS A 95 -26.45 1.07 13.98
N PRO A 96 -27.01 2.28 14.01
CA PRO A 96 -26.26 3.53 14.14
C PRO A 96 -25.26 3.53 15.31
N SER A 97 -25.65 2.93 16.44
CA SER A 97 -24.81 2.82 17.65
C SER A 97 -23.47 2.10 17.45
N ILE A 98 -23.33 1.28 16.39
CA ILE A 98 -22.04 0.68 16.02
C ILE A 98 -21.09 1.77 15.57
N PHE A 99 -21.55 2.67 14.71
CA PHE A 99 -20.74 3.77 14.20
C PHE A 99 -20.47 4.85 15.24
N ASP A 100 -21.43 5.10 16.15
CA ASP A 100 -21.26 6.05 17.24
C ASP A 100 -20.16 5.58 18.20
N ARG A 101 -20.04 4.27 18.39
CA ARG A 101 -19.05 3.68 19.30
C ARG A 101 -17.71 3.34 18.64
N TYR A 102 -17.73 2.83 17.41
CA TYR A 102 -16.55 2.26 16.73
C TYR A 102 -16.20 2.98 15.43
N GLY A 103 -16.98 3.98 15.00
CA GLY A 103 -16.78 4.65 13.71
C GLY A 103 -15.39 5.22 13.52
N ASP A 104 -14.75 5.69 14.57
CA ASP A 104 -13.40 6.28 14.52
C ASP A 104 -12.28 5.22 14.39
N VAL A 105 -12.54 4.00 14.85
CA VAL A 105 -11.57 2.90 14.89
C VAL A 105 -11.82 1.82 13.84
N ILE A 106 -12.99 1.82 13.18
CA ILE A 106 -13.22 0.97 12.00
C ILE A 106 -12.38 1.50 10.84
N TYR A 107 -11.52 0.67 10.27
CA TYR A 107 -10.73 1.05 9.10
C TYR A 107 -11.04 0.24 7.84
N SER A 108 -11.77 -0.86 7.97
CA SER A 108 -12.35 -1.61 6.85
C SER A 108 -13.68 -2.23 7.28
N MET A 109 -14.65 -2.25 6.38
CA MET A 109 -15.93 -2.91 6.63
C MET A 109 -16.57 -3.44 5.36
N ALA A 110 -17.38 -4.49 5.50
CA ALA A 110 -18.27 -5.00 4.48
C ALA A 110 -19.62 -5.39 5.07
N TRP A 111 -20.68 -5.29 4.27
CA TRP A 111 -22.04 -5.63 4.65
C TRP A 111 -22.46 -6.95 4.02
N VAL A 112 -22.95 -7.85 4.85
CA VAL A 112 -23.54 -9.14 4.45
C VAL A 112 -25.03 -9.12 4.77
N PRO A 113 -25.93 -9.16 3.78
CA PRO A 113 -27.36 -9.26 3.99
C PRO A 113 -27.74 -10.57 4.70
N LYS A 114 -28.82 -10.52 5.46
CA LYS A 114 -29.37 -11.70 6.13
C LYS A 114 -29.78 -12.77 5.13
N GLY A 115 -29.35 -13.99 5.36
CA GLY A 115 -29.71 -15.17 4.54
C GLY A 115 -28.84 -15.37 3.30
N ASP A 116 -27.95 -14.45 2.98
CA ASP A 116 -26.98 -14.62 1.89
C ASP A 116 -25.74 -15.37 2.41
N VAL A 117 -25.82 -16.70 2.38
CA VAL A 117 -24.78 -17.58 2.92
C VAL A 117 -23.50 -17.52 2.07
N ASP A 118 -23.62 -17.45 0.76
CA ASP A 118 -22.46 -17.44 -0.16
C ASP A 118 -21.67 -16.12 0.00
N MET A 119 -22.39 -15.01 0.11
CA MET A 119 -21.78 -13.73 0.42
C MET A 119 -21.13 -13.73 1.81
N ALA A 120 -21.80 -14.34 2.81
CA ALA A 120 -21.25 -14.44 4.16
C ALA A 120 -19.93 -15.22 4.16
N ILE A 121 -19.87 -16.36 3.51
CA ILE A 121 -18.66 -17.16 3.37
C ILE A 121 -17.57 -16.32 2.68
N THR A 122 -17.90 -15.70 1.56
CA THR A 122 -16.93 -14.89 0.79
C THR A 122 -16.34 -13.76 1.63
N VAL A 123 -17.18 -12.98 2.33
CA VAL A 123 -16.73 -11.83 3.13
C VAL A 123 -15.94 -12.30 4.35
N ILE A 124 -16.48 -13.25 5.10
CA ILE A 124 -15.85 -13.71 6.36
C ILE A 124 -14.50 -14.33 6.06
N SER A 125 -14.42 -15.24 5.07
CA SER A 125 -13.14 -15.84 4.66
C SER A 125 -12.12 -14.78 4.24
N ALA A 126 -12.53 -13.83 3.40
CA ALA A 126 -11.63 -12.78 2.93
C ALA A 126 -11.06 -11.91 4.07
N TYR A 127 -11.89 -11.58 5.06
CA TYR A 127 -11.43 -10.82 6.23
C TYR A 127 -10.56 -11.65 7.18
N VAL A 128 -10.93 -12.91 7.41
CA VAL A 128 -10.15 -13.84 8.25
C VAL A 128 -8.79 -14.11 7.62
N ASP A 129 -8.74 -14.39 6.32
CA ASP A 129 -7.51 -14.69 5.60
C ASP A 129 -6.57 -13.47 5.57
N LEU A 130 -7.11 -12.27 5.29
CA LEU A 130 -6.30 -11.05 5.37
C LEU A 130 -5.77 -10.84 6.79
N TYR A 131 -6.61 -10.99 7.81
CA TYR A 131 -6.21 -10.83 9.20
C TYR A 131 -5.12 -11.83 9.61
N ALA A 132 -5.28 -13.10 9.27
CA ALA A 132 -4.29 -14.15 9.50
C ALA A 132 -2.97 -13.85 8.78
N TYR A 133 -3.03 -13.40 7.53
CA TYR A 133 -1.85 -13.01 6.76
C TYR A 133 -1.10 -11.84 7.44
N GLU A 134 -1.83 -10.81 7.84
CA GLU A 134 -1.24 -9.65 8.50
C GLU A 134 -0.65 -9.98 9.87
N ARG A 135 -1.14 -10.99 10.54
CA ARG A 135 -0.62 -11.48 11.82
C ARG A 135 0.53 -12.50 11.66
N GLY A 136 0.73 -13.04 10.45
CA GLY A 136 1.69 -14.10 10.22
C GLY A 136 1.29 -15.43 10.87
N TRP A 137 -0.01 -15.67 11.02
CA TRP A 137 -0.51 -16.91 11.62
C TRP A 137 -0.35 -18.09 10.67
N GLU A 138 -0.11 -19.27 11.26
CA GLU A 138 -0.12 -20.51 10.49
C GLU A 138 -1.53 -20.83 10.01
N VAL A 139 -1.61 -21.25 8.76
CA VAL A 139 -2.86 -21.64 8.11
C VAL A 139 -2.98 -23.15 8.13
N LEU A 140 -4.15 -23.65 8.48
CA LEU A 140 -4.44 -25.08 8.46
C LEU A 140 -4.22 -25.67 7.07
N THR A 141 -3.72 -26.90 7.02
CA THR A 141 -3.37 -27.60 5.76
C THR A 141 -4.52 -27.61 4.77
N ASP A 142 -5.73 -27.89 5.23
CA ASP A 142 -6.93 -27.98 4.39
C ASP A 142 -7.38 -26.62 3.82
N ALA A 143 -7.04 -25.50 4.49
CA ALA A 143 -7.35 -24.15 4.05
C ALA A 143 -6.21 -23.50 3.24
N ARG A 144 -5.05 -24.13 3.19
CA ARG A 144 -3.83 -23.53 2.62
C ARG A 144 -4.00 -23.09 1.18
N LEU A 145 -4.57 -23.94 0.33
CA LEU A 145 -4.73 -23.63 -1.09
C LEU A 145 -5.66 -22.44 -1.33
N SER A 146 -6.79 -22.39 -0.64
CA SER A 146 -7.75 -21.28 -0.75
C SER A 146 -7.15 -19.97 -0.22
N PHE A 147 -6.45 -20.05 0.90
CA PHE A 147 -5.74 -18.91 1.49
C PHE A 147 -4.68 -18.36 0.54
N ASP A 148 -3.75 -19.20 0.04
CA ASP A 148 -2.68 -18.76 -0.85
C ASP A 148 -3.25 -18.17 -2.17
N THR A 149 -4.32 -18.76 -2.69
CA THR A 149 -5.03 -18.24 -3.87
C THR A 149 -5.61 -16.86 -3.59
N PHE A 150 -6.30 -16.65 -2.48
CA PHE A 150 -6.89 -15.38 -2.11
C PHE A 150 -5.81 -14.31 -1.86
N ILE A 151 -4.76 -14.64 -1.11
CA ILE A 151 -3.66 -13.73 -0.84
C ILE A 151 -2.93 -13.36 -2.14
N GLY A 152 -2.76 -14.31 -3.07
CA GLY A 152 -2.23 -14.03 -4.42
C GLY A 152 -3.05 -12.97 -5.14
N VAL A 153 -4.37 -13.12 -5.21
CA VAL A 153 -5.28 -12.14 -5.80
C VAL A 153 -5.17 -10.77 -5.12
N LEU A 154 -5.10 -10.72 -3.78
CA LEU A 154 -4.90 -9.46 -3.06
C LEU A 154 -3.54 -8.82 -3.37
N GLN A 155 -2.48 -9.59 -3.48
CA GLN A 155 -1.15 -9.09 -3.83
C GLN A 155 -1.12 -8.53 -5.25
N ASP A 156 -1.75 -9.18 -6.22
CA ASP A 156 -1.84 -8.68 -7.58
C ASP A 156 -2.61 -7.35 -7.66
N HIS A 157 -3.69 -7.21 -6.90
CA HIS A 157 -4.42 -5.94 -6.79
C HIS A 157 -3.65 -4.87 -6.01
N ALA A 158 -2.95 -5.25 -4.95
CA ALA A 158 -2.18 -4.32 -4.13
C ALA A 158 -0.90 -3.83 -4.80
N PHE A 159 -0.32 -4.68 -5.64
CA PHE A 159 0.95 -4.46 -6.34
C PHE A 159 0.83 -4.93 -7.80
N PRO A 160 -0.03 -4.27 -8.61
CA PRO A 160 -0.22 -4.68 -9.99
C PRO A 160 1.12 -4.66 -10.74
N ALA A 161 1.32 -5.63 -11.61
CA ALA A 161 2.44 -5.62 -12.52
C ALA A 161 2.35 -4.36 -13.39
N VAL A 162 3.45 -3.62 -13.49
CA VAL A 162 3.54 -2.41 -14.29
C VAL A 162 4.38 -2.70 -15.51
N ALA A 163 3.81 -2.55 -16.71
CA ALA A 163 4.54 -2.70 -17.94
C ALA A 163 5.44 -1.48 -18.21
N ALA A 164 6.57 -1.68 -18.87
CA ALA A 164 7.46 -0.60 -19.27
C ALA A 164 6.75 0.48 -20.12
N ALA A 165 5.77 0.07 -20.96
CA ALA A 165 4.95 0.96 -21.75
C ALA A 165 4.10 1.91 -20.90
N ASP A 166 3.51 1.42 -19.79
CA ASP A 166 2.71 2.25 -18.89
C ASP A 166 3.57 3.32 -18.19
N VAL A 167 4.77 2.92 -17.76
CA VAL A 167 5.75 3.85 -17.17
C VAL A 167 6.15 4.91 -18.18
N ASN A 168 6.42 4.51 -19.43
CA ASN A 168 6.77 5.47 -20.48
C ASN A 168 5.61 6.43 -20.78
N ALA A 169 4.37 5.95 -20.86
CA ALA A 169 3.20 6.82 -21.05
C ALA A 169 3.11 7.89 -19.94
N LEU A 170 3.31 7.48 -18.68
CA LEU A 170 3.34 8.44 -17.56
C LEU A 170 4.52 9.41 -17.64
N LEU A 171 5.70 8.97 -18.08
CA LEU A 171 6.87 9.86 -18.27
C LEU A 171 6.61 10.93 -19.34
N GLN A 172 5.86 10.62 -20.40
CA GLN A 172 5.49 11.60 -21.43
C GLN A 172 4.58 12.71 -20.86
N GLU A 173 3.71 12.36 -19.90
CA GLU A 173 2.82 13.33 -19.26
C GLU A 173 3.49 14.10 -18.11
N ARG A 174 4.25 13.40 -17.26
CA ARG A 174 4.69 13.89 -15.95
C ARG A 174 6.17 14.23 -15.86
N ARG A 175 6.97 13.81 -16.83
CA ARG A 175 8.44 13.91 -16.87
C ARG A 175 9.18 13.17 -15.76
N PHE A 176 8.50 12.73 -14.72
CA PHE A 176 9.06 11.87 -13.67
C PHE A 176 8.02 10.86 -13.20
N VAL A 177 8.48 9.69 -12.78
CA VAL A 177 7.65 8.60 -12.24
C VAL A 177 8.39 7.98 -11.06
N VAL A 178 7.68 7.64 -10.00
CA VAL A 178 8.22 6.89 -8.86
C VAL A 178 7.68 5.46 -8.92
N LEU A 179 8.58 4.50 -9.07
CA LEU A 179 8.25 3.08 -8.96
C LEU A 179 8.34 2.66 -7.49
N GLN A 180 7.21 2.30 -6.89
CA GLN A 180 7.12 1.91 -5.49
C GLN A 180 6.65 0.45 -5.36
N GLY A 181 7.28 -0.31 -4.50
CA GLY A 181 6.91 -1.69 -4.20
C GLY A 181 7.90 -2.37 -3.25
N PRO A 182 7.59 -3.58 -2.78
CA PRO A 182 8.52 -4.36 -1.96
C PRO A 182 9.87 -4.60 -2.62
N PRO A 183 10.93 -4.90 -1.85
CA PRO A 183 12.18 -5.41 -2.41
C PRO A 183 11.93 -6.64 -3.29
N GLY A 184 12.67 -6.77 -4.39
CA GLY A 184 12.57 -7.92 -5.29
C GLY A 184 11.40 -7.90 -6.29
N THR A 185 10.55 -6.86 -6.32
CA THR A 185 9.43 -6.74 -7.27
C THR A 185 9.84 -6.27 -8.68
N GLY A 186 11.12 -6.15 -8.95
CA GLY A 186 11.63 -5.82 -10.29
C GLY A 186 11.58 -4.33 -10.66
N LYS A 187 11.46 -3.41 -9.71
CA LYS A 187 11.42 -1.94 -9.97
C LYS A 187 12.58 -1.47 -10.85
N THR A 188 13.80 -1.82 -10.46
CA THR A 188 15.02 -1.47 -11.20
C THR A 188 15.03 -2.10 -12.58
N ARG A 189 14.59 -3.37 -12.68
CA ARG A 189 14.43 -4.05 -13.96
C ARG A 189 13.44 -3.33 -14.88
N THR A 190 12.27 -2.94 -14.38
CA THR A 190 11.29 -2.18 -15.15
C THR A 190 11.86 -0.85 -15.63
N ALA A 191 12.59 -0.12 -14.76
CA ALA A 191 13.25 1.13 -15.15
C ALA A 191 14.28 0.92 -16.27
N GLU A 192 15.06 -0.15 -16.21
CA GLU A 192 16.03 -0.52 -17.26
C GLU A 192 15.35 -0.96 -18.56
N GLU A 193 14.22 -1.66 -18.48
CA GLU A 193 13.39 -2.00 -19.64
C GLU A 193 12.86 -0.73 -20.32
N VAL A 194 12.33 0.24 -19.56
CA VAL A 194 11.90 1.54 -20.08
C VAL A 194 13.06 2.25 -20.78
N ARG A 195 14.24 2.32 -20.17
CA ARG A 195 15.43 2.94 -20.76
C ARG A 195 15.81 2.29 -22.08
N ARG A 196 15.85 0.96 -22.13
CA ARG A 196 16.21 0.21 -23.32
C ARG A 196 15.20 0.38 -24.45
N GLU A 197 13.89 0.28 -24.15
CA GLU A 197 12.84 0.21 -25.17
C GLU A 197 12.42 1.58 -25.69
N PHE A 198 12.34 2.58 -24.80
CA PHE A 198 11.78 3.90 -25.16
C PHE A 198 12.81 5.02 -25.25
N PHE A 199 14.01 4.80 -24.72
CA PHE A 199 15.10 5.78 -24.77
C PHE A 199 16.31 5.27 -25.55
N ALA A 200 16.17 4.19 -26.33
CA ALA A 200 17.26 3.56 -27.12
C ALA A 200 18.51 3.25 -26.26
N GLY A 201 18.29 2.88 -25.00
CA GLY A 201 19.36 2.64 -24.02
C GLY A 201 20.03 3.91 -23.47
N ARG A 202 19.63 5.09 -23.93
CA ARG A 202 20.20 6.37 -23.50
C ARG A 202 19.71 6.73 -22.12
N GLY A 203 20.64 6.92 -21.22
CA GLY A 203 20.32 7.20 -19.82
C GLY A 203 21.40 6.70 -18.89
N ARG A 204 21.21 6.96 -17.63
CA ARG A 204 22.11 6.53 -16.56
C ARG A 204 21.30 6.07 -15.37
N THR A 205 21.72 4.98 -14.74
CA THR A 205 21.26 4.57 -13.43
C THR A 205 22.26 5.02 -12.38
N VAL A 206 21.77 5.71 -11.36
CA VAL A 206 22.57 6.16 -10.21
C VAL A 206 21.95 5.60 -8.95
N GLN A 207 22.77 5.15 -8.03
CA GLN A 207 22.31 4.66 -6.73
C GLN A 207 22.48 5.76 -5.70
N PHE A 208 21.36 6.09 -5.01
CA PHE A 208 21.40 7.00 -3.88
C PHE A 208 21.70 6.22 -2.61
N HIS A 209 22.65 6.70 -1.87
CA HIS A 209 23.01 6.21 -0.54
C HIS A 209 23.45 7.42 0.33
N PRO A 210 23.55 7.28 1.65
CA PRO A 210 23.79 8.39 2.55
C PRO A 210 25.04 9.24 2.28
N ALA A 211 26.01 8.72 1.50
CA ALA A 211 27.21 9.46 1.12
C ALA A 211 27.08 10.27 -0.18
N VAL A 212 25.94 10.19 -0.88
CA VAL A 212 25.70 11.03 -2.08
C VAL A 212 25.47 12.47 -1.65
N THR A 213 26.29 13.35 -2.18
CA THR A 213 26.25 14.77 -1.84
C THR A 213 25.53 15.59 -2.90
N TYR A 214 25.25 16.86 -2.59
CA TYR A 214 24.75 17.83 -3.56
C TYR A 214 25.70 17.97 -4.75
N GLU A 215 27.00 17.94 -4.48
CA GLU A 215 28.05 18.07 -5.48
C GLU A 215 28.08 16.90 -6.47
N ASP A 216 27.74 15.71 -6.00
CA ASP A 216 27.65 14.52 -6.87
C ASP A 216 26.40 14.57 -7.75
N PHE A 217 25.31 15.10 -7.20
CA PHE A 217 24.02 15.06 -7.89
C PHE A 217 23.78 16.29 -8.78
N ILE A 218 24.04 17.50 -8.30
CA ILE A 218 23.74 18.76 -9.03
C ILE A 218 25.00 19.36 -9.63
N VAL A 219 25.87 19.91 -8.78
CA VAL A 219 27.11 20.57 -9.20
C VAL A 219 28.11 20.62 -8.06
N GLY A 220 29.32 20.19 -8.32
CA GLY A 220 30.46 20.28 -7.42
C GLY A 220 31.57 21.18 -7.95
N LEU A 221 32.61 21.33 -7.14
CA LEU A 221 33.87 21.99 -7.54
C LEU A 221 34.96 20.94 -7.66
N SER A 222 35.76 21.03 -8.73
CA SER A 222 36.95 20.19 -8.89
C SER A 222 38.17 21.06 -9.26
N PRO A 223 39.39 20.70 -8.85
CA PRO A 223 40.59 21.40 -9.29
C PRO A 223 40.66 21.42 -10.83
N ASP A 224 41.07 22.54 -11.37
CA ASP A 224 41.26 22.68 -12.81
C ASP A 224 42.69 22.28 -13.15
N PRO A 225 42.90 21.12 -13.81
CA PRO A 225 44.24 20.64 -14.12
C PRO A 225 44.96 21.46 -15.21
N THR A 226 44.22 22.38 -15.87
CA THR A 226 44.75 23.21 -16.96
C THR A 226 45.13 24.63 -16.54
N ALA A 227 44.82 24.98 -15.30
CA ALA A 227 45.10 26.31 -14.77
C ALA A 227 46.48 26.37 -14.14
N GLU A 228 47.18 27.52 -14.34
CA GLU A 228 48.36 27.83 -13.55
C GLU A 228 47.96 28.21 -12.13
N GLY A 229 48.46 27.44 -11.12
CA GLY A 229 48.10 27.59 -9.71
C GLY A 229 46.80 26.85 -9.33
N LEU A 230 46.40 26.97 -8.06
CA LEU A 230 45.20 26.31 -7.53
C LEU A 230 43.92 27.07 -7.96
N ARG A 231 43.28 26.56 -9.00
CA ARG A 231 41.96 27.05 -9.44
C ARG A 231 40.93 25.89 -9.43
N PHE A 232 39.68 26.25 -9.22
CA PHE A 232 38.56 25.31 -9.23
C PHE A 232 37.62 25.63 -10.37
N ARG A 233 37.06 24.58 -10.97
CA ARG A 233 35.99 24.65 -11.96
C ARG A 233 34.74 23.94 -11.50
N ALA A 234 33.59 24.41 -11.98
CA ALA A 234 32.34 23.71 -11.73
C ALA A 234 32.34 22.34 -12.44
N ARG A 235 32.12 21.28 -11.69
CA ARG A 235 31.92 19.92 -12.17
C ARG A 235 30.43 19.62 -12.17
N PRO A 236 29.78 19.31 -13.31
CA PRO A 236 28.38 18.93 -13.32
C PRO A 236 28.22 17.62 -12.56
N GLY A 237 27.16 17.54 -11.74
CA GLY A 237 26.69 16.31 -11.14
C GLY A 237 25.72 15.57 -12.08
N TRP A 238 25.27 14.41 -11.66
CA TRP A 238 24.51 13.47 -12.49
C TRP A 238 23.23 14.07 -13.10
N LEU A 239 22.49 14.89 -12.34
CA LEU A 239 21.29 15.55 -12.84
C LEU A 239 21.61 16.59 -13.92
N LEU A 240 22.66 17.40 -13.71
CA LEU A 240 23.04 18.41 -14.68
C LEU A 240 23.63 17.79 -15.97
N GLU A 241 24.36 16.69 -15.84
CA GLU A 241 24.82 15.89 -16.99
C GLU A 241 23.63 15.34 -17.77
N ALA A 242 22.68 14.67 -17.08
CA ALA A 242 21.46 14.16 -17.69
C ALA A 242 20.65 15.25 -18.40
N ALA A 243 20.51 16.43 -17.77
CA ALA A 243 19.81 17.55 -18.37
C ALA A 243 20.51 18.13 -19.61
N ARG A 244 21.84 18.05 -19.69
CA ARG A 244 22.62 18.45 -20.88
C ARG A 244 22.42 17.46 -22.04
N GLU A 245 22.50 16.16 -21.73
CA GLU A 245 22.25 15.11 -22.70
C GLU A 245 20.83 15.14 -23.25
N ALA A 246 19.84 15.39 -22.37
CA ALA A 246 18.43 15.48 -22.73
C ALA A 246 18.10 16.64 -23.69
N LYS A 247 18.98 17.64 -23.86
CA LYS A 247 18.81 18.71 -24.87
C LYS A 247 18.96 18.20 -26.30
N HIS A 248 19.71 17.12 -26.48
CA HIS A 248 20.05 16.61 -27.81
C HIS A 248 19.14 15.43 -28.21
N SER A 249 18.66 14.66 -27.22
CA SER A 249 17.78 13.52 -27.46
C SER A 249 17.17 13.04 -26.15
N PRO A 250 16.04 12.27 -26.18
CA PRO A 250 15.46 11.69 -24.99
C PRO A 250 16.51 10.94 -24.15
N TYR A 251 16.53 11.23 -22.84
CA TYR A 251 17.50 10.69 -21.89
C TYR A 251 16.82 10.35 -20.58
N LEU A 252 16.99 9.14 -20.06
CA LEU A 252 16.38 8.69 -18.82
C LEU A 252 17.42 8.63 -17.68
N LEU A 253 17.20 9.43 -16.64
CA LEU A 253 17.95 9.29 -15.39
C LEU A 253 17.13 8.40 -14.43
N VAL A 254 17.67 7.24 -14.09
CA VAL A 254 17.13 6.33 -13.08
C VAL A 254 17.84 6.59 -11.76
N ILE A 255 17.07 6.85 -10.71
CA ILE A 255 17.57 6.98 -9.34
C ILE A 255 17.05 5.78 -8.56
N ASP A 256 17.98 4.96 -8.07
CA ASP A 256 17.70 3.74 -7.29
C ASP A 256 18.19 3.92 -5.84
N GLU A 257 17.42 3.42 -4.88
CA GLU A 257 17.74 3.49 -3.44
C GLU A 257 18.20 2.12 -2.91
#